data_2c8f8c0cd1394985eb43e1852dbf533f
#
_entry.id   2c8f8c0cd1394985eb43e1852dbf533f
#
_cell.length_a   1.000
_cell.length_b   1.000
_cell.length_c   1.000
_cell.angle_alpha   90.00
_cell.angle_beta   90.00
_cell.angle_gamma   90.00
#
_symmetry.space_group_name_H-M   'P 1'
#
loop_
_entity.id
_entity.type
_entity.pdbx_description
1 polymer ?
#
loop_
_entity_poly.entity_id
_entity_poly.type
_entity_poly.pdbx_seq_one_letter_code
_entity_poly.pdbx_strand_id
1 'polypeptide(L)'
;TNSIWEADLIFEYNFFPVNDEQKSLASPYIFGGIGGMLANSTRVSLVNDFRRDAGGNAITPTNSTDFETNPTYESGNKLTMAIPFGVGLKYKFNYNWALFGEFMFRPTFSDSIDYSVVDDKDLRVTYNKDILAPGSTKSLLQESPYLQVAEERAAEFLKNREIGNINSKDWVNTISVGLTYSFGRPPCYCGE
;
A
#
# COMPACT_ATOMS: atom_id res chain seq x y z
N THR A 1 9.01 8.60 0.92
CA THR A 1 9.29 7.51 -0.04
C THR A 1 8.54 6.26 0.40
N ASN A 2 7.67 5.75 -0.45
CA ASN A 2 7.01 4.48 -0.20
C ASN A 2 7.90 3.34 -0.68
N SER A 3 8.06 2.30 0.12
CA SER A 3 8.80 1.09 -0.23
C SER A 3 7.82 -0.06 -0.38
N ILE A 4 7.81 -0.67 -1.56
CA ILE A 4 6.96 -1.81 -1.89
C ILE A 4 7.86 -3.02 -2.14
N TRP A 5 7.57 -4.13 -1.45
CA TRP A 5 8.17 -5.43 -1.69
C TRP A 5 7.11 -6.35 -2.26
N GLU A 6 7.46 -7.07 -3.30
CA GLU A 6 6.53 -7.94 -4.02
C GLU A 6 7.17 -9.29 -4.31
N ALA A 7 6.36 -10.34 -4.23
CA ALA A 7 6.72 -11.68 -4.64
C ALA A 7 5.57 -12.28 -5.44
N ASP A 8 5.85 -12.61 -6.70
CA ASP A 8 4.85 -13.05 -7.67
C ASP A 8 5.17 -14.44 -8.22
N LEU A 9 4.12 -15.22 -8.45
CA LEU A 9 4.15 -16.40 -9.29
C LEU A 9 3.49 -16.03 -10.63
N ILE A 10 4.30 -15.99 -11.69
CA ILE A 10 3.88 -15.54 -13.02
C ILE A 10 3.97 -16.69 -14.02
N PHE A 11 2.91 -16.86 -14.79
CA PHE A 11 2.85 -17.73 -15.95
C PHE A 11 2.94 -16.88 -17.21
N GLU A 12 3.81 -17.28 -18.12
CA GLU A 12 4.09 -16.56 -19.36
C GLU A 12 3.76 -17.43 -20.58
N TYR A 13 3.11 -16.84 -21.56
CA TYR A 13 2.85 -17.45 -22.84
C TYR A 13 3.50 -16.65 -23.98
N ASN A 14 4.48 -17.26 -24.64
CA ASN A 14 5.17 -16.68 -25.80
C ASN A 14 4.45 -17.09 -27.07
N PHE A 15 4.11 -16.12 -27.92
CA PHE A 15 3.42 -16.39 -29.18
C PHE A 15 4.34 -17.03 -30.24
N PHE A 16 5.62 -16.74 -30.16
CA PHE A 16 6.62 -17.35 -31.04
C PHE A 16 7.70 -18.06 -30.20
N PRO A 17 8.27 -19.16 -30.72
CA PRO A 17 9.29 -19.89 -29.98
C PRO A 17 10.57 -19.06 -29.88
N VAL A 18 10.80 -18.48 -28.72
CA VAL A 18 12.06 -17.75 -28.40
C VAL A 18 13.26 -18.70 -28.37
N ASN A 19 12.96 -19.98 -28.30
CA ASN A 19 13.95 -21.05 -28.09
C ASN A 19 14.38 -21.76 -29.38
N ASP A 20 13.81 -21.38 -30.52
CA ASP A 20 14.19 -21.96 -31.80
C ASP A 20 15.42 -21.20 -32.36
N GLU A 21 16.44 -21.95 -32.71
CA GLU A 21 17.70 -21.41 -33.23
C GLU A 21 17.52 -20.67 -34.57
N GLN A 22 16.48 -21.03 -35.31
CA GLN A 22 16.35 -20.65 -36.71
C GLN A 22 15.32 -19.58 -37.02
N LYS A 23 14.40 -19.21 -36.13
CA LYS A 23 13.18 -18.57 -36.65
C LYS A 23 12.64 -17.31 -35.98
N SER A 24 12.98 -16.85 -34.82
CA SER A 24 12.44 -15.56 -34.49
C SER A 24 13.31 -14.74 -33.56
N LEU A 25 13.70 -13.60 -34.06
CA LEU A 25 14.42 -12.58 -33.34
C LEU A 25 13.54 -11.89 -32.32
N ALA A 26 12.22 -11.88 -32.53
CA ALA A 26 11.27 -11.21 -31.65
C ALA A 26 10.05 -12.09 -31.36
N SER A 27 9.65 -12.17 -30.07
CA SER A 27 8.45 -12.87 -29.63
C SER A 27 7.64 -11.96 -28.69
N PRO A 28 6.44 -11.53 -29.09
CA PRO A 28 5.48 -11.01 -28.15
C PRO A 28 5.08 -12.09 -27.14
N TYR A 29 4.76 -11.69 -25.93
CA TYR A 29 4.23 -12.59 -24.91
C TYR A 29 3.19 -11.88 -24.06
N ILE A 30 2.33 -12.69 -23.46
CA ILE A 30 1.43 -12.26 -22.41
C ILE A 30 1.77 -13.01 -21.14
N PHE A 31 1.50 -12.41 -20.02
CA PHE A 31 1.71 -13.05 -18.75
C PHE A 31 0.63 -12.68 -17.74
N GLY A 32 0.46 -13.53 -16.75
CA GLY A 32 -0.44 -13.30 -15.65
C GLY A 32 -0.10 -14.19 -14.46
N GLY A 33 -0.51 -13.79 -13.28
CA GLY A 33 -0.13 -14.48 -12.08
C GLY A 33 -0.88 -14.06 -10.83
N ILE A 34 -0.34 -14.50 -9.72
CA ILE A 34 -0.78 -14.09 -8.38
C ILE A 34 0.44 -13.70 -7.57
N GLY A 35 0.30 -12.68 -6.73
CA GLY A 35 1.39 -12.20 -5.91
C GLY A 35 0.97 -11.68 -4.55
N GLY A 36 1.95 -11.56 -3.68
CA GLY A 36 1.85 -10.88 -2.41
C GLY A 36 2.68 -9.60 -2.43
N MET A 37 2.06 -8.50 -2.03
CA MET A 37 2.68 -7.19 -1.98
C MET A 37 2.71 -6.69 -0.54
N LEU A 38 3.89 -6.35 -0.05
CA LEU A 38 4.11 -5.70 1.23
C LEU A 38 4.41 -4.22 0.98
N ALA A 39 3.47 -3.37 1.32
CA ALA A 39 3.59 -1.93 1.20
C ALA A 39 3.69 -1.27 2.57
N ASN A 40 4.37 -0.13 2.63
CA ASN A 40 4.34 0.68 3.84
C ASN A 40 2.93 1.25 4.00
N SER A 41 2.40 1.20 5.21
CA SER A 41 1.15 1.85 5.59
C SER A 41 1.41 2.89 6.67
N THR A 42 0.52 3.85 6.77
CA THR A 42 0.56 4.83 7.86
C THR A 42 -0.64 4.60 8.77
N ARG A 43 -0.36 4.33 10.03
CA ARG A 43 -1.38 4.35 11.07
C ARG A 43 -1.45 5.74 11.67
N VAL A 44 -2.65 6.19 11.93
CA VAL A 44 -2.88 7.48 12.54
C VAL A 44 -3.51 7.28 13.91
N SER A 45 -2.91 7.85 14.93
CA SER A 45 -3.50 7.92 16.25
C SER A 45 -3.88 9.36 16.55
N LEU A 46 -5.16 9.59 16.74
CA LEU A 46 -5.68 10.87 17.23
C LEU A 46 -5.67 10.85 18.76
N VAL A 47 -4.80 11.66 19.35
CA VAL A 47 -4.69 11.77 20.81
C VAL A 47 -5.47 12.99 21.26
N ASN A 48 -6.57 12.76 21.97
CA ASN A 48 -7.30 13.82 22.64
C ASN A 48 -6.63 14.11 23.98
N ASP A 49 -6.13 15.33 24.15
CA ASP A 49 -5.41 15.77 25.32
C ASP A 49 -6.06 17.04 25.90
N PHE A 50 -5.85 17.25 27.17
CA PHE A 50 -6.25 18.47 27.89
C PHE A 50 -5.31 19.61 27.47
N ARG A 51 -5.85 20.83 27.41
CA ARG A 51 -5.00 22.02 27.36
C ARG A 51 -4.18 22.11 28.64
N ARG A 52 -3.00 22.68 28.55
CA ARG A 52 -2.07 22.81 29.68
C ARG A 52 -1.84 24.28 30.02
N ASP A 53 -1.71 24.56 31.30
CA ASP A 53 -1.32 25.87 31.82
C ASP A 53 0.18 26.13 31.57
N ALA A 54 0.66 27.32 31.90
CA ALA A 54 2.06 27.70 31.81
C ALA A 54 2.98 26.85 32.70
N GLY A 55 2.44 26.16 33.69
CA GLY A 55 3.13 25.22 34.55
C GLY A 55 3.13 23.77 34.03
N GLY A 56 2.46 23.51 32.92
CA GLY A 56 2.36 22.18 32.31
C GLY A 56 1.26 21.30 32.89
N ASN A 57 0.41 21.83 33.78
CA ASN A 57 -0.69 21.08 34.40
C ASN A 57 -1.90 21.03 33.48
N ALA A 58 -2.58 19.88 33.45
CA ALA A 58 -3.79 19.73 32.65
C ALA A 58 -4.92 20.64 33.21
N ILE A 59 -5.57 21.37 32.30
CA ILE A 59 -6.70 22.24 32.60
C ILE A 59 -7.99 21.47 32.35
N THR A 60 -8.89 21.45 33.37
CA THR A 60 -10.20 20.85 33.17
C THR A 60 -10.99 21.65 32.12
N PRO A 61 -11.46 21.01 31.04
CA PRO A 61 -12.21 21.69 29.99
C PRO A 61 -13.55 22.20 30.59
N THR A 62 -13.93 23.41 30.16
CA THR A 62 -15.21 24.01 30.55
C THR A 62 -16.23 23.86 29.40
N ASN A 63 -15.76 23.71 28.17
CA ASN A 63 -16.57 23.52 26.98
C ASN A 63 -16.09 22.29 26.21
N SER A 64 -16.96 21.74 25.35
CA SER A 64 -16.65 20.62 24.50
C SER A 64 -15.50 20.86 23.49
N THR A 65 -15.09 22.12 23.28
CA THR A 65 -13.97 22.50 22.41
C THR A 65 -12.69 22.82 23.16
N ASP A 66 -12.68 22.75 24.49
CA ASP A 66 -11.53 23.16 25.32
C ASP A 66 -10.43 22.09 25.44
N PHE A 67 -10.42 21.09 24.61
CA PHE A 67 -9.36 20.10 24.54
C PHE A 67 -8.68 20.11 23.16
N GLU A 68 -7.50 19.53 23.07
CA GLU A 68 -6.72 19.45 21.86
C GLU A 68 -6.75 18.02 21.29
N THR A 69 -6.86 17.92 19.96
CA THR A 69 -6.75 16.65 19.26
C THR A 69 -5.49 16.67 18.40
N ASN A 70 -4.52 15.85 18.78
CA ASN A 70 -3.20 15.81 18.13
C ASN A 70 -3.06 14.53 17.31
N PRO A 71 -2.81 14.63 15.98
CA PRO A 71 -2.52 13.47 15.18
C PRO A 71 -1.06 13.02 15.38
N THR A 72 -0.86 11.75 15.65
CA THR A 72 0.44 11.08 15.64
C THR A 72 0.44 10.03 14.56
N TYR A 73 1.57 9.92 13.85
CA TYR A 73 1.71 9.03 12.71
C TYR A 73 2.70 7.92 13.05
N GLU A 74 2.28 6.69 12.87
CA GLU A 74 3.13 5.51 13.04
C GLU A 74 3.27 4.81 11.70
N SER A 75 4.51 4.46 11.35
CA SER A 75 4.77 3.64 10.17
C SER A 75 4.40 2.19 10.46
N GLY A 76 3.64 1.59 9.57
CA GLY A 76 3.28 0.18 9.59
C GLY A 76 3.60 -0.47 8.23
N ASN A 77 3.40 -1.78 8.17
CA ASN A 77 3.45 -2.53 6.91
C ASN A 77 2.11 -3.23 6.70
N LYS A 78 1.61 -3.20 5.48
CA LYS A 78 0.37 -3.88 5.08
C LYS A 78 0.69 -4.89 4.00
N LEU A 79 0.32 -6.14 4.25
CA LEU A 79 0.37 -7.20 3.25
C LEU A 79 -0.96 -7.23 2.49
N THR A 80 -0.89 -7.17 1.17
CA THR A 80 -2.05 -7.32 0.29
C THR A 80 -1.75 -8.31 -0.82
N MET A 81 -2.78 -8.85 -1.43
CA MET A 81 -2.64 -9.64 -2.64
C MET A 81 -2.68 -8.74 -3.87
N ALA A 82 -1.95 -9.15 -4.91
CA ALA A 82 -1.97 -8.53 -6.23
C ALA A 82 -2.20 -9.59 -7.30
N ILE A 83 -2.77 -9.17 -8.42
CA ILE A 83 -2.94 -10.02 -9.61
C ILE A 83 -2.14 -9.36 -10.75
N PRO A 84 -0.83 -9.66 -10.85
CA PRO A 84 -0.03 -9.14 -11.94
C PRO A 84 -0.46 -9.75 -13.27
N PHE A 85 -0.63 -8.93 -14.28
CA PHE A 85 -0.82 -9.33 -15.66
C PHE A 85 -0.26 -8.29 -16.62
N GLY A 86 0.11 -8.71 -17.81
CA GLY A 86 0.69 -7.76 -18.76
C GLY A 86 1.05 -8.38 -20.09
N VAL A 87 1.72 -7.54 -20.86
CA VAL A 87 2.23 -7.86 -22.19
C VAL A 87 3.68 -7.49 -22.29
N GLY A 88 4.43 -8.22 -23.09
CA GLY A 88 5.83 -7.92 -23.33
C GLY A 88 6.31 -8.35 -24.70
N LEU A 89 7.53 -7.95 -25.00
CA LEU A 89 8.25 -8.32 -26.20
C LEU A 89 9.65 -8.79 -25.80
N LYS A 90 10.02 -9.99 -26.25
CA LYS A 90 11.38 -10.51 -26.15
C LYS A 90 12.07 -10.40 -27.48
N TYR A 91 13.28 -9.89 -27.47
CA TYR A 91 14.16 -9.82 -28.65
C TYR A 91 15.42 -10.64 -28.36
N LYS A 92 15.58 -11.75 -29.09
CA LYS A 92 16.73 -12.64 -29.00
C LYS A 92 17.81 -12.13 -29.95
N PHE A 93 18.97 -11.81 -29.43
CA PHE A 93 20.10 -11.34 -30.23
C PHE A 93 21.24 -12.36 -30.32
N ASN A 94 21.24 -13.39 -29.47
CA ASN A 94 22.10 -14.57 -29.66
C ASN A 94 21.48 -15.79 -28.93
N TYR A 95 22.18 -16.93 -29.00
CA TYR A 95 21.71 -18.22 -28.49
C TYR A 95 21.28 -18.18 -27.02
N ASN A 96 22.01 -17.47 -26.20
CA ASN A 96 21.82 -17.46 -24.75
C ASN A 96 21.14 -16.19 -24.24
N TRP A 97 21.15 -15.09 -24.99
CA TRP A 97 20.72 -13.80 -24.50
C TRP A 97 19.50 -13.27 -25.25
N ALA A 98 18.56 -12.78 -24.49
CA ALA A 98 17.43 -12.02 -25.00
C ALA A 98 17.21 -10.77 -24.18
N LEU A 99 16.88 -9.69 -24.85
CA LEU A 99 16.35 -8.46 -24.25
C LEU A 99 14.84 -8.62 -24.12
N PHE A 100 14.25 -8.15 -23.05
CA PHE A 100 12.80 -8.05 -22.92
C PHE A 100 12.37 -6.65 -22.49
N GLY A 101 11.19 -6.25 -22.94
CA GLY A 101 10.47 -5.10 -22.47
C GLY A 101 9.05 -5.52 -22.14
N GLU A 102 8.50 -5.07 -21.04
CA GLU A 102 7.16 -5.44 -20.59
C GLU A 102 6.42 -4.28 -19.97
N PHE A 103 5.11 -4.33 -20.09
CA PHE A 103 4.18 -3.45 -19.40
C PHE A 103 3.27 -4.31 -18.53
N MET A 104 3.32 -4.06 -17.23
CA MET A 104 2.64 -4.85 -16.22
C MET A 104 1.62 -4.01 -15.46
N PHE A 105 0.43 -4.55 -15.30
CA PHE A 105 -0.65 -4.04 -14.47
C PHE A 105 -0.78 -4.91 -13.22
N ARG A 106 -0.96 -4.27 -12.08
CA ARG A 106 -1.17 -4.94 -10.79
C ARG A 106 -2.36 -4.33 -10.07
N PRO A 107 -3.59 -4.77 -10.33
CA PRO A 107 -4.70 -4.48 -9.44
C PRO A 107 -4.42 -5.10 -8.08
N THR A 108 -4.63 -4.33 -7.03
CA THR A 108 -4.44 -4.79 -5.65
C THR A 108 -5.78 -4.87 -4.94
N PHE A 109 -5.83 -5.61 -3.83
CA PHE A 109 -7.02 -5.69 -2.98
C PHE A 109 -6.98 -4.66 -1.83
N SER A 110 -6.01 -3.76 -1.83
CA SER A 110 -5.85 -2.69 -0.86
C SER A 110 -6.14 -1.33 -1.48
N ASP A 111 -6.61 -0.41 -0.65
CA ASP A 111 -6.92 0.98 -0.99
C ASP A 111 -6.02 1.95 -0.21
N SER A 112 -4.89 1.47 0.29
CA SER A 112 -4.01 2.24 1.16
C SER A 112 -2.54 2.17 0.77
N ILE A 113 -2.24 1.86 -0.51
CA ILE A 113 -0.86 1.75 -1.01
C ILE A 113 -0.26 3.13 -1.30
N ASP A 114 -1.09 4.08 -1.69
CA ASP A 114 -0.65 5.42 -2.11
C ASP A 114 -0.62 6.46 -0.99
N TYR A 115 -0.86 6.08 0.28
CA TYR A 115 -1.01 6.96 1.45
C TYR A 115 -2.21 7.92 1.39
N SER A 116 -3.07 7.82 0.39
CA SER A 116 -4.20 8.74 0.21
C SER A 116 -5.37 8.43 1.14
N VAL A 117 -5.54 7.17 1.52
CA VAL A 117 -6.62 6.72 2.38
C VAL A 117 -6.07 6.11 3.66
N VAL A 118 -6.54 6.61 4.80
CA VAL A 118 -6.37 5.96 6.11
C VAL A 118 -7.61 5.11 6.32
N ASP A 119 -7.46 3.79 6.34
CA ASP A 119 -8.54 2.86 6.63
C ASP A 119 -9.05 3.11 8.06
N ASP A 120 -10.36 3.01 8.31
CA ASP A 120 -10.95 3.14 9.66
C ASP A 120 -10.24 2.24 10.69
N LYS A 121 -9.72 1.11 10.23
CA LYS A 121 -8.96 0.16 11.05
C LYS A 121 -7.58 0.66 11.46
N ASP A 122 -7.01 1.58 10.68
CA ASP A 122 -5.69 2.18 10.91
C ASP A 122 -5.80 3.53 11.64
N LEU A 123 -7.02 4.00 11.89
CA LEU A 123 -7.30 5.15 12.74
C LEU A 123 -7.58 4.68 14.18
N ARG A 124 -6.79 5.17 15.13
CA ARG A 124 -6.97 4.94 16.55
C ARG A 124 -7.24 6.25 17.27
N VAL A 125 -8.35 6.32 17.99
CA VAL A 125 -8.66 7.47 18.85
C VAL A 125 -8.29 7.11 20.30
N THR A 126 -7.46 7.93 20.92
CA THR A 126 -7.00 7.75 22.29
C THR A 126 -7.28 9.01 23.11
N TYR A 127 -7.37 8.86 24.44
CA TYR A 127 -7.72 9.93 25.36
C TYR A 127 -6.72 9.98 26.51
N ASN A 128 -6.20 11.16 26.79
CA ASN A 128 -5.37 11.37 27.98
C ASN A 128 -6.23 11.19 29.26
N LYS A 129 -5.64 10.57 30.25
CA LYS A 129 -6.30 10.24 31.52
C LYS A 129 -5.85 11.09 32.71
N ASP A 130 -5.21 12.23 32.47
CA ASP A 130 -4.76 13.12 33.54
C ASP A 130 -5.93 13.59 34.42
N ILE A 131 -7.13 13.71 33.86
CA ILE A 131 -8.35 14.03 34.59
C ILE A 131 -9.37 12.92 34.32
N LEU A 132 -9.81 12.27 35.39
CA LEU A 132 -10.83 11.22 35.30
C LEU A 132 -12.24 11.80 35.43
N ALA A 133 -13.18 11.15 34.78
CA ALA A 133 -14.60 11.43 34.98
C ALA A 133 -15.02 11.03 36.41
N PRO A 134 -15.91 11.79 37.06
CA PRO A 134 -16.35 11.51 38.44
C PRO A 134 -16.88 10.08 38.57
N GLY A 135 -16.27 9.31 39.52
CA GLY A 135 -16.65 7.92 39.78
C GLY A 135 -16.26 6.91 38.69
N SER A 136 -15.38 7.27 37.76
CA SER A 136 -14.97 6.44 36.62
C SER A 136 -13.45 6.31 36.54
N THR A 137 -12.98 5.26 35.86
CA THR A 137 -11.57 5.10 35.45
C THR A 137 -11.29 5.63 34.03
N LYS A 138 -12.33 6.17 33.38
CA LYS A 138 -12.21 6.75 32.02
C LYS A 138 -11.76 8.21 32.13
N SER A 139 -11.13 8.69 31.08
CA SER A 139 -10.83 10.11 30.92
C SER A 139 -12.11 10.94 30.90
N LEU A 140 -12.08 12.13 31.45
CA LEU A 140 -13.19 13.09 31.34
C LEU A 140 -13.53 13.39 29.88
N LEU A 141 -12.53 13.34 28.97
CA LEU A 141 -12.73 13.53 27.51
C LEU A 141 -13.56 12.43 26.85
N GLN A 142 -13.77 11.30 27.55
CA GLN A 142 -14.62 10.18 27.05
C GLN A 142 -16.07 10.30 27.52
N GLU A 143 -16.43 11.37 28.21
CA GLU A 143 -17.80 11.64 28.62
C GLU A 143 -18.46 12.65 27.67
N SER A 144 -19.79 12.54 27.53
CA SER A 144 -20.57 13.54 26.80
C SER A 144 -20.52 14.92 27.52
N PRO A 145 -20.35 16.02 26.81
CA PRO A 145 -20.36 16.22 25.34
C PRO A 145 -18.99 16.09 24.67
N TYR A 146 -17.91 15.88 25.39
CA TYR A 146 -16.54 15.85 24.83
C TYR A 146 -16.34 14.70 23.83
N LEU A 147 -16.88 13.51 24.15
CA LEU A 147 -16.79 12.34 23.29
C LEU A 147 -17.38 12.60 21.90
N GLN A 148 -18.54 13.24 21.83
CA GLN A 148 -19.18 13.55 20.56
C GLN A 148 -18.29 14.44 19.68
N VAL A 149 -17.69 15.49 20.27
CA VAL A 149 -16.78 16.38 19.51
C VAL A 149 -15.52 15.65 19.06
N ALA A 150 -15.00 14.73 19.89
CA ALA A 150 -13.84 13.91 19.51
C ALA A 150 -14.15 12.97 18.33
N GLU A 151 -15.33 12.36 18.31
CA GLU A 151 -15.80 11.53 17.21
C GLU A 151 -16.02 12.34 15.92
N GLU A 152 -16.63 13.53 16.03
CA GLU A 152 -16.79 14.43 14.89
C GLU A 152 -15.45 14.86 14.30
N ARG A 153 -14.46 15.19 15.14
CA ARG A 153 -13.09 15.50 14.67
C ARG A 153 -12.39 14.33 14.01
N ALA A 154 -12.57 13.11 14.54
CA ALA A 154 -12.02 11.90 13.93
C ALA A 154 -12.63 11.64 12.56
N ALA A 155 -13.95 11.78 12.42
CA ALA A 155 -14.66 11.64 11.16
C ALA A 155 -14.24 12.72 10.14
N GLU A 156 -14.10 13.97 10.58
CA GLU A 156 -13.60 15.06 9.74
C GLU A 156 -12.16 14.81 9.28
N PHE A 157 -11.31 14.31 10.17
CA PHE A 157 -9.93 13.95 9.84
C PHE A 157 -9.87 12.90 8.74
N LEU A 158 -10.67 11.84 8.83
CA LEU A 158 -10.75 10.81 7.80
C LEU A 158 -11.24 11.42 6.47
N LYS A 159 -12.34 12.16 6.50
CA LYS A 159 -12.91 12.78 5.31
C LYS A 159 -11.93 13.72 4.59
N ASN A 160 -11.16 14.49 5.32
CA ASN A 160 -10.18 15.42 4.73
C ASN A 160 -8.92 14.73 4.20
N ARG A 161 -8.73 13.44 4.49
CA ARG A 161 -7.62 12.61 4.00
C ARG A 161 -7.99 11.76 2.78
N GLU A 162 -9.24 11.70 2.42
CA GLU A 162 -9.73 11.04 1.21
C GLU A 162 -9.30 11.83 -0.03
N ILE A 163 -8.03 11.66 -0.44
CA ILE A 163 -7.48 12.23 -1.66
C ILE A 163 -7.42 11.12 -2.69
N GLY A 164 -8.39 11.07 -3.58
CA GLY A 164 -8.43 10.05 -4.63
C GLY A 164 -9.82 9.48 -4.84
N ASN A 165 -9.91 8.41 -5.61
CA ASN A 165 -11.17 7.71 -5.84
C ASN A 165 -11.37 6.62 -4.79
N ILE A 166 -12.09 6.94 -3.72
CA ILE A 166 -12.45 6.04 -2.61
C ILE A 166 -13.23 4.78 -3.04
N ASN A 167 -13.70 4.75 -4.28
CA ASN A 167 -14.47 3.63 -4.83
C ASN A 167 -13.62 2.67 -5.69
N SER A 168 -12.34 2.94 -5.88
CA SER A 168 -11.45 2.09 -6.67
C SER A 168 -10.22 1.69 -5.88
N LYS A 169 -9.93 0.39 -5.87
CA LYS A 169 -8.70 -0.15 -5.29
C LYS A 169 -7.49 0.31 -6.07
N ASP A 170 -6.34 0.38 -5.41
CA ASP A 170 -5.10 0.85 -5.99
C ASP A 170 -4.58 -0.06 -7.10
N TRP A 171 -4.09 0.56 -8.15
CA TRP A 171 -3.43 -0.11 -9.27
C TRP A 171 -1.98 0.34 -9.35
N VAL A 172 -1.08 -0.62 -9.41
CA VAL A 172 0.35 -0.35 -9.63
C VAL A 172 0.70 -0.74 -11.06
N ASN A 173 1.14 0.22 -11.85
CA ASN A 173 1.57 -0.01 -13.24
C ASN A 173 3.09 0.12 -13.33
N THR A 174 3.73 -0.80 -14.07
CA THR A 174 5.19 -0.81 -14.22
C THR A 174 5.57 -1.05 -15.66
N ILE A 175 6.60 -0.33 -16.10
CA ILE A 175 7.31 -0.61 -17.35
C ILE A 175 8.68 -1.15 -16.97
N SER A 176 9.02 -2.32 -17.46
CA SER A 176 10.29 -2.99 -17.18
C SER A 176 11.06 -3.27 -18.45
N VAL A 177 12.38 -3.19 -18.38
CA VAL A 177 13.31 -3.63 -19.41
C VAL A 177 14.39 -4.46 -18.75
N GLY A 178 14.72 -5.60 -19.33
CA GLY A 178 15.71 -6.48 -18.74
C GLY A 178 16.36 -7.44 -19.74
N LEU A 179 17.33 -8.18 -19.23
CA LEU A 179 18.07 -9.19 -19.97
C LEU A 179 17.75 -10.57 -19.41
N THR A 180 17.51 -11.51 -20.30
CA THR A 180 17.36 -12.93 -19.98
C THR A 180 18.56 -13.70 -20.50
N TYR A 181 19.13 -14.54 -19.65
CA TYR A 181 20.16 -15.50 -20.03
C TYR A 181 19.64 -16.90 -19.89
N SER A 182 19.73 -17.69 -20.94
CA SER A 182 19.32 -19.09 -20.98
C SER A 182 20.56 -20.01 -20.93
N PHE A 183 20.60 -20.95 -19.99
CA PHE A 183 21.67 -21.94 -19.86
C PHE A 183 21.10 -23.36 -19.92
N GLY A 184 21.97 -24.32 -20.20
CA GLY A 184 21.63 -25.74 -20.13
C GLY A 184 20.84 -26.28 -21.33
N ARG A 185 20.86 -25.59 -22.47
CA ARG A 185 20.33 -26.15 -23.70
C ARG A 185 21.45 -26.85 -24.47
N PRO A 186 21.40 -28.19 -24.64
CA PRO A 186 22.22 -28.81 -25.66
C PRO A 186 21.75 -28.26 -27.00
N PRO A 187 22.66 -27.95 -27.92
CA PRO A 187 22.28 -27.66 -29.29
C PRO A 187 21.46 -28.86 -29.79
N CYS A 188 20.22 -28.60 -30.23
CA CYS A 188 19.47 -29.62 -30.92
C CYS A 188 20.18 -29.86 -32.28
N TYR A 189 21.03 -30.83 -32.36
CA TYR A 189 21.43 -31.41 -33.61
C TYR A 189 20.21 -32.21 -34.10
N CYS A 190 19.29 -31.54 -34.76
CA CYS A 190 18.41 -32.23 -35.69
C CYS A 190 19.28 -32.61 -36.88
N GLY A 191 19.85 -33.82 -36.84
CA GLY A 191 20.42 -34.42 -37.98
C GLY A 191 19.37 -34.52 -39.09
N GLU A 192 19.78 -34.31 -40.28
CA GLU A 192 19.11 -34.31 -41.59
C GLU A 192 17.86 -35.17 -41.71
#